data_453386985e4676b3f014f89076655117
#
_entry.id   453386985e4676b3f014f89076655117
#
_cell.length_a   1.000
_cell.length_b   1.000
_cell.length_c   1.000
_cell.angle_alpha   90.00
_cell.angle_beta   90.00
_cell.angle_gamma   90.00
#
_symmetry.space_group_name_H-M   'P 1'
#
loop_
_entity.id
_entity.type
_entity.pdbx_description
1 polymer ?
#
loop_
_entity_poly.entity_id
_entity_poly.type
_entity_poly.pdbx_seq_one_letter_code
_entity_poly.pdbx_strand_id
1 'polypeptide(L)'
;LKFFIKKELIWVPLLGIAWWALDFPFMKRYSSEFLKKNPSLKGKDIEATKKACEKFRYTPVSIMNFVEGTRFTKARHERQQSTYKNLLKPKAGGVAFVFSSMGNIIHCILDVTIKYPSRDFSFWHFLCGRIKEVHIHVEKIPVTPELIGDYENDSQYQESFKKWINELWLKKDKQFDSI
;
A
#
# COMPACT_ATOMS: atom_id res chain seq x y z
N LEU A 1 -8.94 7.87 -8.12
CA LEU A 1 -7.85 7.36 -7.32
C LEU A 1 -8.14 7.58 -5.84
N LYS A 2 -8.05 6.53 -5.01
CA LYS A 2 -8.29 6.57 -3.57
C LYS A 2 -7.09 5.98 -2.83
N PHE A 3 -6.91 6.36 -1.59
CA PHE A 3 -6.00 5.70 -0.66
C PHE A 3 -6.63 5.68 0.73
N PHE A 4 -6.24 4.71 1.54
CA PHE A 4 -6.74 4.62 2.91
C PHE A 4 -6.08 5.68 3.78
N ILE A 5 -6.91 6.46 4.45
CA ILE A 5 -6.49 7.56 5.32
C ILE A 5 -6.68 7.14 6.78
N LYS A 6 -5.70 7.44 7.64
CA LYS A 6 -5.86 7.24 9.07
C LYS A 6 -7.02 8.09 9.61
N LYS A 7 -7.87 7.49 10.44
CA LYS A 7 -9.06 8.15 10.98
C LYS A 7 -8.74 9.47 11.70
N GLU A 8 -7.59 9.54 12.36
CA GLU A 8 -7.14 10.74 13.09
C GLU A 8 -6.92 11.94 12.17
N LEU A 9 -6.62 11.72 10.90
CA LEU A 9 -6.36 12.78 9.92
C LEU A 9 -7.63 13.54 9.50
N ILE A 10 -8.81 13.05 9.83
CA ILE A 10 -10.07 13.79 9.62
C ILE A 10 -10.10 15.14 10.38
N TRP A 11 -9.34 15.22 11.47
CA TRP A 11 -9.26 16.41 12.30
C TRP A 11 -8.24 17.45 11.79
N VAL A 12 -7.51 17.16 10.72
CA VAL A 12 -6.61 18.15 10.12
C VAL A 12 -7.43 19.23 9.43
N PRO A 13 -7.32 20.50 9.84
CA PRO A 13 -8.09 21.60 9.27
C PRO A 13 -8.00 21.63 7.74
N LEU A 14 -9.10 21.91 7.05
CA LEU A 14 -9.27 21.94 5.60
C LEU A 14 -9.06 20.58 4.92
N LEU A 15 -7.94 19.87 5.19
CA LEU A 15 -7.62 18.60 4.54
C LEU A 15 -8.57 17.48 4.97
N GLY A 16 -8.94 17.40 6.25
CA GLY A 16 -9.89 16.42 6.75
C GLY A 16 -11.26 16.53 6.07
N ILE A 17 -11.76 17.75 5.93
CA ILE A 17 -13.03 18.03 5.22
C ILE A 17 -12.90 17.68 3.73
N ALA A 18 -11.78 18.04 3.08
CA ALA A 18 -11.55 17.74 1.68
C ALA A 18 -11.53 16.22 1.42
N TRP A 19 -10.83 15.44 2.24
CA TRP A 19 -10.81 13.99 2.12
C TRP A 19 -12.17 13.35 2.38
N TRP A 20 -12.92 13.88 3.36
CA TRP A 20 -14.29 13.43 3.62
C TRP A 20 -15.21 13.73 2.43
N ALA A 21 -15.18 14.95 1.90
CA ALA A 21 -15.98 15.35 0.75
C ALA A 21 -15.62 14.59 -0.53
N LEU A 22 -14.37 14.17 -0.67
CA LEU A 22 -13.89 13.34 -1.78
C LEU A 22 -14.08 11.84 -1.54
N ASP A 23 -14.81 11.44 -0.50
CA ASP A 23 -15.12 10.03 -0.21
C ASP A 23 -13.89 9.13 -0.03
N PHE A 24 -12.81 9.64 0.57
CA PHE A 24 -11.69 8.78 0.91
C PHE A 24 -12.06 7.84 2.08
N PRO A 25 -11.71 6.56 2.00
CA PRO A 25 -11.97 5.63 3.09
C PRO A 25 -11.06 5.91 4.28
N PHE A 26 -11.65 6.32 5.39
CA PHE A 26 -10.93 6.46 6.66
C PHE A 26 -10.87 5.11 7.37
N MET A 27 -9.65 4.74 7.80
CA MET A 27 -9.43 3.49 8.51
C MET A 27 -8.86 3.75 9.91
N LYS A 28 -9.27 2.93 10.86
CA LYS A 28 -8.64 2.85 12.16
C LYS A 28 -7.78 1.58 12.16
N ARG A 29 -6.46 1.76 12.18
CA ARG A 29 -5.53 0.64 12.23
C ARG A 29 -5.03 0.48 13.66
N TYR A 30 -5.26 -0.67 14.23
CA TYR A 30 -4.72 -1.01 15.54
C TYR A 30 -3.30 -1.58 15.40
N SER A 31 -2.41 -1.21 16.31
CA SER A 31 -1.08 -1.83 16.34
C SER A 31 -1.19 -3.27 16.86
N SER A 32 -0.24 -4.13 16.46
CA SER A 32 -0.20 -5.52 16.94
C SER A 32 -0.12 -5.62 18.48
N GLU A 33 0.55 -4.67 19.13
CA GLU A 33 0.63 -4.60 20.59
C GLU A 33 -0.72 -4.24 21.22
N PHE A 34 -1.45 -3.31 20.61
CA PHE A 34 -2.79 -2.93 21.06
C PHE A 34 -3.79 -4.09 20.90
N LEU A 35 -3.73 -4.81 19.77
CA LEU A 35 -4.59 -5.98 19.52
C LEU A 35 -4.28 -7.16 20.46
N LYS A 36 -3.02 -7.35 20.86
CA LYS A 36 -2.68 -8.32 21.90
C LYS A 36 -3.34 -8.02 23.24
N LYS A 37 -3.45 -6.74 23.60
CA LYS A 37 -4.14 -6.29 24.83
C LYS A 37 -5.66 -6.27 24.70
N ASN A 38 -6.19 -6.18 23.47
CA ASN A 38 -7.62 -6.08 23.20
C ASN A 38 -8.04 -7.04 22.07
N PRO A 39 -8.05 -8.37 22.30
CA PRO A 39 -8.33 -9.36 21.25
C PRO A 39 -9.72 -9.21 20.60
N SER A 40 -10.69 -8.68 21.33
CA SER A 40 -12.07 -8.44 20.85
C SER A 40 -12.18 -7.39 19.74
N LEU A 41 -11.11 -6.64 19.49
CA LEU A 41 -11.04 -5.62 18.42
C LEU A 41 -10.39 -6.16 17.14
N LYS A 42 -9.84 -7.38 17.18
CA LYS A 42 -9.24 -8.03 16.03
C LYS A 42 -10.29 -8.21 14.91
N GLY A 43 -9.97 -7.77 13.71
CA GLY A 43 -10.86 -7.86 12.54
C GLY A 43 -11.94 -6.78 12.44
N LYS A 44 -12.24 -6.04 13.50
CA LYS A 44 -13.27 -4.97 13.46
C LYS A 44 -12.90 -3.81 12.54
N ASP A 45 -11.63 -3.54 12.37
CA ASP A 45 -11.12 -2.53 11.43
C ASP A 45 -11.32 -2.97 9.98
N ILE A 46 -11.13 -4.26 9.68
CA ILE A 46 -11.42 -4.83 8.35
C ILE A 46 -12.92 -4.76 8.06
N GLU A 47 -13.76 -5.17 9.01
CA GLU A 47 -15.21 -5.16 8.86
C GLU A 47 -15.75 -3.73 8.64
N ALA A 48 -15.30 -2.79 9.44
CA ALA A 48 -15.64 -1.38 9.28
C ALA A 48 -15.18 -0.82 7.93
N THR A 49 -13.99 -1.24 7.46
CA THR A 49 -13.46 -0.83 6.16
C THR A 49 -14.24 -1.48 5.02
N LYS A 50 -14.60 -2.78 5.11
CA LYS A 50 -15.45 -3.45 4.13
C LYS A 50 -16.75 -2.68 3.94
N LYS A 51 -17.44 -2.35 5.03
CA LYS A 51 -18.69 -1.57 5.01
C LYS A 51 -18.49 -0.19 4.38
N ALA A 52 -17.41 0.51 4.74
CA ALA A 52 -17.11 1.82 4.16
C ALA A 52 -16.79 1.75 2.65
N CYS A 53 -16.30 0.60 2.17
CA CYS A 53 -15.92 0.37 0.78
C CYS A 53 -17.06 -0.25 -0.07
N GLU A 54 -18.18 -0.67 0.52
CA GLU A 54 -19.32 -1.23 -0.22
C GLU A 54 -19.82 -0.32 -1.35
N LYS A 55 -19.78 1.00 -1.13
CA LYS A 55 -20.15 2.01 -2.14
C LYS A 55 -19.28 1.94 -3.40
N PHE A 56 -18.06 1.43 -3.30
CA PHE A 56 -17.14 1.29 -4.44
C PHE A 56 -17.47 0.12 -5.35
N ARG A 57 -18.44 -0.74 -4.96
CA ARG A 57 -18.94 -1.80 -5.84
C ARG A 57 -19.63 -1.25 -7.09
N TYR A 58 -20.21 -0.06 -6.99
CA TYR A 58 -20.97 0.59 -8.08
C TYR A 58 -20.21 1.77 -8.70
N THR A 59 -18.99 2.04 -8.27
CA THR A 59 -18.23 3.20 -8.74
C THR A 59 -16.80 2.75 -9.09
N PRO A 60 -16.28 3.09 -10.28
CA PRO A 60 -14.90 2.77 -10.61
C PRO A 60 -13.93 3.38 -9.59
N VAL A 61 -13.11 2.55 -8.98
CA VAL A 61 -12.15 2.98 -7.98
C VAL A 61 -10.77 2.37 -8.23
N SER A 62 -9.73 3.16 -8.00
CA SER A 62 -8.36 2.69 -7.94
C SER A 62 -7.81 2.98 -6.56
N ILE A 63 -7.29 1.97 -5.88
CA ILE A 63 -6.67 2.09 -4.55
C ILE A 63 -5.16 2.15 -4.71
N MET A 64 -4.56 3.25 -4.28
CA MET A 64 -3.10 3.39 -4.25
C MET A 64 -2.54 2.87 -2.92
N ASN A 65 -1.51 2.03 -3.01
CA ASN A 65 -0.79 1.52 -1.86
C ASN A 65 0.73 1.64 -2.09
N PHE A 66 1.43 2.27 -1.16
CA PHE A 66 2.90 2.28 -1.14
C PHE A 66 3.40 1.13 -0.27
N VAL A 67 3.77 0.03 -0.91
CA VAL A 67 4.07 -1.24 -0.23
C VAL A 67 5.28 -1.15 0.70
N GLU A 68 6.25 -0.31 0.43
CA GLU A 68 7.39 -0.04 1.32
C GLU A 68 6.96 0.73 2.59
N GLY A 69 5.82 1.43 2.54
CA GLY A 69 5.27 2.23 3.63
C GLY A 69 6.08 3.47 4.01
N THR A 70 7.16 3.75 3.29
CA THR A 70 8.01 4.93 3.48
C THR A 70 8.85 5.20 2.24
N ARG A 71 9.43 6.39 2.14
CA ARG A 71 10.37 6.73 1.07
C ARG A 71 11.68 5.98 1.24
N PHE A 72 12.28 5.57 0.13
CA PHE A 72 13.63 5.01 0.13
C PHE A 72 14.64 6.06 0.63
N THR A 73 15.52 5.64 1.55
CA THR A 73 16.75 6.33 1.91
C THR A 73 17.82 5.27 2.23
N LYS A 74 19.10 5.57 1.97
CA LYS A 74 20.19 4.64 2.27
C LYS A 74 20.18 4.19 3.74
N ALA A 75 20.02 5.12 4.67
CA ALA A 75 19.94 4.82 6.10
C ALA A 75 18.77 3.88 6.47
N ARG A 76 17.62 3.98 5.78
CA ARG A 76 16.49 3.06 6.00
C ARG A 76 16.76 1.70 5.38
N HIS A 77 17.36 1.66 4.22
CA HIS A 77 17.75 0.42 3.54
C HIS A 77 18.71 -0.39 4.41
N GLU A 78 19.76 0.23 4.92
CA GLU A 78 20.75 -0.37 5.85
C GLU A 78 20.07 -0.82 7.16
N ARG A 79 19.26 0.04 7.78
CA ARG A 79 18.55 -0.31 9.02
C ARG A 79 17.60 -1.49 8.86
N GLN A 80 16.97 -1.63 7.69
CA GLN A 80 16.10 -2.75 7.40
C GLN A 80 16.89 -4.00 6.96
N GLN A 81 18.18 -3.88 6.70
CA GLN A 81 18.99 -4.94 6.08
C GLN A 81 18.26 -5.49 4.85
N SER A 82 17.85 -4.58 3.94
CA SER A 82 17.11 -4.97 2.75
C SER A 82 17.98 -5.88 1.87
N THR A 83 17.40 -6.97 1.42
CA THR A 83 18.05 -7.89 0.46
C THR A 83 17.91 -7.42 -0.99
N TYR A 84 17.07 -6.41 -1.23
CA TYR A 84 16.88 -5.78 -2.53
C TYR A 84 17.91 -4.67 -2.74
N LYS A 85 18.41 -4.52 -3.95
CA LYS A 85 19.41 -3.51 -4.29
C LYS A 85 18.82 -2.10 -4.31
N ASN A 86 17.63 -1.96 -4.90
CA ASN A 86 17.01 -0.68 -5.21
C ASN A 86 15.78 -0.35 -4.34
N LEU A 87 15.27 -1.32 -3.57
CA LEU A 87 14.01 -1.24 -2.87
C LEU A 87 14.16 -1.50 -1.37
N LEU A 88 13.24 -0.97 -0.59
CA LEU A 88 13.06 -1.36 0.81
C LEU A 88 12.27 -2.68 0.89
N LYS A 89 12.30 -3.33 2.04
CA LYS A 89 11.50 -4.54 2.29
C LYS A 89 10.00 -4.22 2.18
N PRO A 90 9.22 -5.01 1.43
CA PRO A 90 7.78 -4.79 1.27
C PRO A 90 7.04 -5.11 2.57
N LYS A 91 5.98 -4.32 2.84
CA LYS A 91 5.07 -4.53 3.96
C LYS A 91 3.77 -5.14 3.46
N ALA A 92 3.68 -6.44 3.49
CA ALA A 92 2.54 -7.21 2.97
C ALA A 92 1.18 -6.78 3.57
N GLY A 93 1.15 -6.43 4.87
CA GLY A 93 -0.10 -6.17 5.59
C GLY A 93 -0.97 -5.05 5.01
N GLY A 94 -0.39 -4.04 4.33
CA GLY A 94 -1.17 -2.98 3.70
C GLY A 94 -1.93 -3.48 2.47
N VAL A 95 -1.27 -4.26 1.63
CA VAL A 95 -1.86 -4.85 0.43
C VAL A 95 -2.87 -5.93 0.80
N ALA A 96 -2.50 -6.81 1.73
CA ALA A 96 -3.39 -7.86 2.24
C ALA A 96 -4.67 -7.28 2.84
N PHE A 97 -4.58 -6.17 3.58
CA PHE A 97 -5.76 -5.46 4.10
C PHE A 97 -6.71 -5.00 2.98
N VAL A 98 -6.15 -4.47 1.88
CA VAL A 98 -6.96 -4.08 0.71
C VAL A 98 -7.69 -5.29 0.14
N PHE A 99 -7.00 -6.41 -0.06
CA PHE A 99 -7.63 -7.63 -0.58
C PHE A 99 -8.64 -8.24 0.37
N SER A 100 -8.38 -8.27 1.67
CA SER A 100 -9.35 -8.72 2.67
C SER A 100 -10.61 -7.85 2.71
N SER A 101 -10.46 -6.54 2.44
CA SER A 101 -11.57 -5.59 2.51
C SER A 101 -12.33 -5.47 1.18
N MET A 102 -11.66 -5.57 0.05
CA MET A 102 -12.19 -5.22 -1.27
C MET A 102 -11.88 -6.24 -2.37
N GLY A 103 -11.30 -7.41 -2.04
CA GLY A 103 -10.84 -8.39 -3.04
C GLY A 103 -11.91 -8.77 -4.07
N ASN A 104 -13.17 -8.85 -3.65
CA ASN A 104 -14.30 -9.15 -4.55
C ASN A 104 -14.65 -8.03 -5.56
N ILE A 105 -14.03 -6.86 -5.42
CA ILE A 105 -14.30 -5.66 -6.25
C ILE A 105 -13.08 -5.36 -7.13
N ILE A 106 -11.88 -5.75 -6.69
CA ILE A 106 -10.64 -5.46 -7.39
C ILE A 106 -10.32 -6.58 -8.37
N HIS A 107 -10.17 -6.24 -9.65
CA HIS A 107 -9.94 -7.20 -10.73
C HIS A 107 -8.47 -7.25 -11.19
N CYS A 108 -7.71 -6.18 -10.95
CA CYS A 108 -6.31 -6.13 -11.34
C CYS A 108 -5.48 -5.24 -10.42
N ILE A 109 -4.20 -5.52 -10.38
CA ILE A 109 -3.17 -4.70 -9.76
C ILE A 109 -2.41 -4.01 -10.89
N LEU A 110 -2.16 -2.73 -10.73
CA LEU A 110 -1.17 -2.00 -11.54
C LEU A 110 0.09 -1.86 -10.68
N ASP A 111 1.09 -2.66 -10.99
CA ASP A 111 2.39 -2.54 -10.33
C ASP A 111 3.19 -1.44 -11.01
N VAL A 112 3.36 -0.33 -10.29
CA VAL A 112 4.01 0.88 -10.81
C VAL A 112 5.40 1.01 -10.21
N THR A 113 6.42 1.01 -11.05
CA THR A 113 7.81 1.32 -10.68
C THR A 113 8.15 2.72 -11.16
N ILE A 114 8.62 3.56 -10.25
CA ILE A 114 9.00 4.94 -10.55
C ILE A 114 10.49 5.10 -10.26
N LYS A 115 11.25 5.49 -11.28
CA LYS A 115 12.69 5.77 -11.16
C LYS A 115 12.97 7.23 -11.49
N TYR A 116 13.57 7.90 -10.54
CA TYR A 116 14.07 9.26 -10.70
C TYR A 116 15.55 9.22 -11.10
N PRO A 117 16.04 10.20 -11.90
CA PRO A 117 17.45 10.27 -12.29
C PRO A 117 18.41 10.35 -11.10
N SER A 118 17.97 10.94 -10.00
CA SER A 118 18.70 10.97 -8.74
C SER A 118 17.77 10.63 -7.57
N ARG A 119 18.30 9.98 -6.54
CA ARG A 119 17.59 9.66 -5.30
C ARG A 119 17.54 10.82 -4.31
N ASP A 120 18.29 11.87 -4.55
CA ASP A 120 18.43 13.03 -3.65
C ASP A 120 17.42 14.13 -3.95
N PHE A 121 16.47 13.87 -4.86
CA PHE A 121 15.40 14.81 -5.16
C PHE A 121 14.39 14.92 -4.03
N SER A 122 14.15 16.16 -3.60
CA SER A 122 13.11 16.53 -2.64
C SER A 122 11.88 17.06 -3.39
N PHE A 123 10.76 17.21 -2.64
CA PHE A 123 9.56 17.86 -3.17
C PHE A 123 9.83 19.28 -3.71
N TRP A 124 10.77 20.01 -3.09
CA TRP A 124 11.19 21.33 -3.55
C TRP A 124 11.90 21.27 -4.91
N HIS A 125 12.70 20.25 -5.18
CA HIS A 125 13.30 20.06 -6.51
C HIS A 125 12.25 19.85 -7.60
N PHE A 126 11.15 19.15 -7.25
CA PHE A 126 10.01 19.00 -8.16
C PHE A 126 9.31 20.34 -8.41
N LEU A 127 8.98 21.11 -7.38
CA LEU A 127 8.34 22.42 -7.52
C LEU A 127 9.20 23.44 -8.29
N CYS A 128 10.52 23.37 -8.11
CA CYS A 128 11.47 24.23 -8.83
C CYS A 128 11.76 23.74 -10.27
N GLY A 129 11.09 22.73 -10.79
CA GLY A 129 11.31 22.20 -12.15
C GLY A 129 12.69 21.56 -12.36
N ARG A 130 13.38 21.15 -11.27
CA ARG A 130 14.72 20.53 -11.36
C ARG A 130 14.66 19.06 -11.73
N ILE A 131 13.48 18.42 -11.63
CA ILE A 131 13.25 17.05 -12.08
C ILE A 131 12.74 17.14 -13.52
N LYS A 132 13.65 16.90 -14.49
CA LYS A 132 13.33 17.01 -15.92
C LYS A 132 12.78 15.72 -16.51
N GLU A 133 13.05 14.60 -15.87
CA GLU A 133 12.72 13.27 -16.36
C GLU A 133 12.30 12.35 -15.22
N VAL A 134 11.32 11.50 -15.47
CA VAL A 134 10.89 10.44 -14.55
C VAL A 134 10.56 9.21 -15.39
N HIS A 135 11.21 8.10 -15.12
CA HIS A 135 10.91 6.83 -15.76
C HIS A 135 9.83 6.10 -14.98
N ILE A 136 8.78 5.68 -15.68
CA ILE A 136 7.66 4.96 -15.10
C ILE A 136 7.45 3.66 -15.86
N HIS A 137 7.54 2.54 -15.16
CA HIS A 137 7.15 1.24 -15.69
C HIS A 137 5.87 0.78 -15.01
N VAL A 138 4.92 0.27 -15.80
CA VAL A 138 3.62 -0.20 -15.30
C VAL A 138 3.38 -1.61 -15.80
N GLU A 139 3.17 -2.54 -14.88
CA GLU A 139 2.78 -3.91 -15.18
C GLU A 139 1.37 -4.18 -14.66
N LYS A 140 0.52 -4.79 -15.48
CA LYS A 140 -0.82 -5.22 -15.09
C LYS A 140 -0.77 -6.67 -14.62
N ILE A 141 -1.17 -6.91 -13.37
CA ILE A 141 -1.22 -8.24 -12.76
C ILE A 141 -2.69 -8.57 -12.46
N PRO A 142 -3.22 -9.71 -12.92
CA PRO A 142 -4.59 -10.12 -12.59
C PRO A 142 -4.67 -10.47 -11.09
N VAL A 143 -5.80 -10.16 -10.48
CA VAL A 143 -6.11 -10.62 -9.12
C VAL A 143 -6.67 -12.03 -9.23
N THR A 144 -5.98 -13.00 -8.64
CA THR A 144 -6.42 -14.38 -8.57
C THR A 144 -7.07 -14.69 -7.22
N PRO A 145 -7.94 -15.71 -7.12
CA PRO A 145 -8.59 -16.06 -5.86
C PRO A 145 -7.63 -16.31 -4.70
N GLU A 146 -6.42 -16.82 -5.00
CA GLU A 146 -5.38 -17.11 -4.00
C GLU A 146 -4.85 -15.83 -3.31
N LEU A 147 -5.03 -14.67 -3.92
CA LEU A 147 -4.65 -13.39 -3.34
C LEU A 147 -5.71 -12.82 -2.40
N ILE A 148 -6.89 -13.47 -2.30
CA ILE A 148 -8.00 -13.01 -1.47
C ILE A 148 -8.16 -13.98 -0.30
N GLY A 149 -7.91 -13.52 0.92
CA GLY A 149 -8.00 -14.35 2.11
C GLY A 149 -7.94 -13.57 3.41
N ASP A 150 -7.98 -14.29 4.52
CA ASP A 150 -7.94 -13.71 5.86
C ASP A 150 -6.48 -13.64 6.37
N TYR A 151 -5.82 -12.54 6.05
CA TYR A 151 -4.43 -12.32 6.46
C TYR A 151 -4.22 -12.25 7.97
N GLU A 152 -5.25 -11.97 8.76
CA GLU A 152 -5.11 -11.82 10.23
C GLU A 152 -5.27 -13.13 10.99
N ASN A 153 -6.10 -14.05 10.47
CA ASN A 153 -6.46 -15.26 11.19
C ASN A 153 -5.92 -16.54 10.53
N ASP A 154 -5.56 -16.51 9.26
CA ASP A 154 -5.00 -17.64 8.52
C ASP A 154 -3.49 -17.47 8.34
N SER A 155 -2.71 -18.22 9.14
CA SER A 155 -1.25 -18.20 9.09
C SER A 155 -0.69 -18.76 7.77
N GLN A 156 -1.33 -19.76 7.19
CA GLN A 156 -0.91 -20.35 5.93
C GLN A 156 -1.10 -19.35 4.78
N TYR A 157 -2.25 -18.68 4.73
CA TYR A 157 -2.48 -17.62 3.78
C TYR A 157 -1.49 -16.46 4.00
N GLN A 158 -1.20 -16.09 5.24
CA GLN A 158 -0.24 -15.03 5.55
C GLN A 158 1.16 -15.34 4.99
N GLU A 159 1.63 -16.58 5.11
CA GLU A 159 2.93 -16.99 4.60
C GLU A 159 2.96 -17.01 3.07
N SER A 160 1.94 -17.59 2.43
CA SER A 160 1.83 -17.63 0.97
C SER A 160 1.76 -16.22 0.38
N PHE A 161 1.01 -15.33 0.99
CA PHE A 161 0.91 -13.94 0.57
C PHE A 161 2.22 -13.16 0.73
N LYS A 162 2.95 -13.38 1.85
CA LYS A 162 4.29 -12.80 2.03
C LYS A 162 5.27 -13.31 0.98
N LYS A 163 5.22 -14.61 0.65
CA LYS A 163 6.05 -15.19 -0.39
C LYS A 163 5.77 -14.53 -1.74
N TRP A 164 4.50 -14.45 -2.13
CA TRP A 164 4.07 -13.82 -3.37
C TRP A 164 4.57 -12.36 -3.48
N ILE A 165 4.40 -11.56 -2.43
CA ILE A 165 4.82 -10.15 -2.48
C ILE A 165 6.35 -10.00 -2.53
N ASN A 166 7.11 -10.91 -1.90
CA ASN A 166 8.56 -10.93 -1.99
C ASN A 166 9.04 -11.32 -3.40
N GLU A 167 8.40 -12.28 -4.05
CA GLU A 167 8.69 -12.66 -5.44
C GLU A 167 8.43 -11.49 -6.40
N LEU A 168 7.30 -10.81 -6.23
CA LEU A 168 6.98 -9.59 -6.97
C LEU A 168 8.06 -8.52 -6.77
N TRP A 169 8.53 -8.33 -5.52
CA TRP A 169 9.58 -7.37 -5.19
C TRP A 169 10.93 -7.72 -5.80
N LEU A 170 11.29 -9.01 -5.83
CA LEU A 170 12.49 -9.48 -6.52
C LEU A 170 12.45 -9.19 -8.02
N LYS A 171 11.32 -9.43 -8.67
CA LYS A 171 11.10 -9.10 -10.08
C LYS A 171 11.25 -7.60 -10.31
N LYS A 172 10.59 -6.79 -9.48
CA LYS A 172 10.63 -5.33 -9.54
C LYS A 172 12.04 -4.77 -9.34
N ASP A 173 12.81 -5.30 -8.39
CA ASP A 173 14.18 -4.87 -8.12
C ASP A 173 15.11 -5.11 -9.31
N LYS A 174 14.96 -6.26 -9.99
CA LYS A 174 15.68 -6.56 -11.24
C LYS A 174 15.28 -5.62 -12.37
N GLN A 175 14.00 -5.34 -12.53
CA GLN A 175 13.49 -4.42 -13.54
C GLN A 175 13.96 -2.99 -13.31
N PHE A 176 14.18 -2.59 -12.07
CA PHE A 176 14.62 -1.22 -11.73
C PHE A 176 15.94 -0.85 -12.39
N ASP A 177 16.84 -1.81 -12.62
CA ASP A 177 18.13 -1.58 -13.29
C ASP A 177 17.96 -1.42 -14.81
N SER A 178 16.88 -1.93 -15.40
CA SER A 178 16.61 -1.88 -16.86
C SER A 178 15.73 -0.69 -17.30
N ILE A 179 15.11 -0.02 -16.36
CA ILE A 179 14.37 1.23 -16.58
C ILE A 179 15.35 2.40 -16.50
#